data_25b81159406698b99eee004ac3db1458
#
_entry.id   25b81159406698b99eee004ac3db1458
#
_cell.length_a   1.000
_cell.length_b   1.000
_cell.length_c   1.000
_cell.angle_alpha   90.00
_cell.angle_beta   90.00
_cell.angle_gamma   90.00
#
_symmetry.space_group_name_H-M   'P 1'
#
loop_
_entity.id
_entity.type
_entity.pdbx_description
1 polymer ?
#
loop_
_entity_poly.entity_id
_entity_poly.type
_entity_poly.pdbx_seq_one_letter_code
_entity_poly.pdbx_strand_id
1 'polypeptide(L)'
;MNTAPDRITTHRALPGFMAVALILHIPVLGLSFLSDDLMVLHRIGEQNDLGTGSFFRPLPDWTHWLTYRIVGPTPWVFRAVNVLVLGFNAWLVMLLARRMAERTLLPESPVWALLAGMLYVIYPFHLEPQVWIVGRSTAMASSFVLLATWTALGTAPVWQRSVQVALWTFLGALCYEHALLIPGLLLIVWLVLEPRHPRQWLPMIISASMVVGSNLALRSWASGAVANTYGSAFFQRDGADYLGSALKVAGRLFLPPEPVVQAQTLRMALLAVLLIALGFLWWRRSRKGPVHRHLMGALLLMTAVASVIAVVGGVSTRTSESDRFLYLPSAYLCLAIALLLVTLTTGRTRILLTIALIVLEGIGLWSGQGHWRTASATLERIVEQTPDAASGERVFVMGLPGDHRGAYILRHGYLQALLFAGKDTTGISRADTLLRGLRTADQLPALAFEDHLDTLYIRPADRIVIWDGTRFVAQPLR
;
A
#
# COMPACT_ATOMS: atom_id res chain seq x y z
N MET A 1 -42.07 -0.96 6.28
CA MET A 1 -41.87 -1.41 7.66
C MET A 1 -40.51 -0.95 8.16
N ASN A 2 -40.50 -0.27 9.27
CA ASN A 2 -39.40 0.50 9.87
C ASN A 2 -38.16 -0.32 10.19
N THR A 3 -37.03 0.08 9.67
CA THR A 3 -35.72 -0.47 10.03
C THR A 3 -34.82 0.59 10.70
N ALA A 4 -35.36 1.26 11.72
CA ALA A 4 -34.58 2.17 12.57
C ALA A 4 -33.46 1.51 13.42
N PRO A 5 -33.52 0.20 13.79
CA PRO A 5 -32.49 -0.43 14.62
C PRO A 5 -31.11 -0.59 13.93
N ASP A 6 -31.05 -0.60 12.61
CA ASP A 6 -29.83 -0.94 11.86
C ASP A 6 -28.77 0.17 11.80
N ARG A 7 -29.14 1.43 11.93
CA ARG A 7 -28.17 2.55 11.88
C ARG A 7 -27.25 2.57 13.10
N ILE A 8 -27.78 2.30 14.28
CA ILE A 8 -27.01 2.35 15.54
C ILE A 8 -25.95 1.25 15.60
N THR A 9 -26.25 0.06 15.09
CA THR A 9 -25.31 -1.08 15.05
C THR A 9 -24.14 -0.84 14.09
N THR A 10 -24.37 -0.12 13.01
CA THR A 10 -23.36 0.15 11.97
C THR A 10 -22.26 1.10 12.44
N HIS A 11 -22.63 2.18 13.14
CA HIS A 11 -21.63 3.11 13.70
C HIS A 11 -20.84 2.49 14.86
N ARG A 12 -21.45 1.58 15.64
CA ARG A 12 -20.77 0.84 16.73
C ARG A 12 -19.73 -0.15 16.23
N ALA A 13 -19.75 -0.54 14.96
CA ALA A 13 -18.75 -1.44 14.39
C ALA A 13 -17.39 -0.75 14.13
N LEU A 14 -17.35 0.58 13.92
CA LEU A 14 -16.10 1.30 13.66
C LEU A 14 -15.04 1.14 14.76
N PRO A 15 -15.35 1.39 16.06
CA PRO A 15 -14.38 1.15 17.14
C PRO A 15 -13.92 -0.31 17.19
N GLY A 16 -14.79 -1.26 16.88
CA GLY A 16 -14.44 -2.68 16.82
C GLY A 16 -13.37 -2.98 15.75
N PHE A 17 -13.56 -2.49 14.53
CA PHE A 17 -12.56 -2.65 13.46
C PHE A 17 -11.24 -1.95 13.78
N MET A 18 -11.29 -0.75 14.37
CA MET A 18 -10.08 -0.04 14.81
C MET A 18 -9.34 -0.81 15.90
N ALA A 19 -10.06 -1.36 16.87
CA ALA A 19 -9.47 -2.17 17.94
C ALA A 19 -8.85 -3.46 17.39
N VAL A 20 -9.54 -4.18 16.50
CA VAL A 20 -9.01 -5.38 15.84
C VAL A 20 -7.76 -5.04 15.04
N ALA A 21 -7.76 -3.97 14.25
CA ALA A 21 -6.60 -3.53 13.51
C ALA A 21 -5.40 -3.26 14.43
N LEU A 22 -5.60 -2.51 15.53
CA LEU A 22 -4.54 -2.24 16.51
C LEU A 22 -3.99 -3.52 17.13
N ILE A 23 -4.86 -4.43 17.60
CA ILE A 23 -4.46 -5.70 18.23
C ILE A 23 -3.61 -6.55 17.26
N LEU A 24 -4.05 -6.67 16.01
CA LEU A 24 -3.33 -7.44 14.99
C LEU A 24 -1.94 -6.86 14.67
N HIS A 25 -1.73 -5.55 14.87
CA HIS A 25 -0.49 -4.87 14.51
C HIS A 25 0.38 -4.47 15.72
N ILE A 26 0.01 -4.85 16.96
CA ILE A 26 0.85 -4.63 18.16
C ILE A 26 2.33 -4.98 17.91
N PRO A 27 2.67 -6.14 17.27
CA PRO A 27 4.06 -6.55 17.10
C PRO A 27 4.92 -5.61 16.25
N VAL A 28 4.31 -4.71 15.48
CA VAL A 28 5.02 -3.82 14.56
C VAL A 28 4.86 -2.33 14.89
N LEU A 29 4.07 -1.97 15.89
CA LEU A 29 3.88 -0.56 16.26
C LEU A 29 5.18 0.10 16.72
N GLY A 30 5.96 -0.57 17.55
CA GLY A 30 7.17 -0.04 18.18
C GLY A 30 8.44 -0.11 17.35
N LEU A 31 8.38 -0.53 16.08
CA LEU A 31 9.56 -0.60 15.22
C LEU A 31 10.15 0.79 14.94
N SER A 32 11.44 0.87 14.65
CA SER A 32 12.13 2.10 14.24
C SER A 32 11.59 2.62 12.91
N PHE A 33 11.75 3.92 12.64
CA PHE A 33 11.51 4.45 11.29
C PHE A 33 12.44 3.79 10.28
N LEU A 34 11.94 3.55 9.07
CA LEU A 34 12.61 2.72 8.07
C LEU A 34 12.72 3.46 6.73
N SER A 35 13.92 3.45 6.14
CA SER A 35 14.14 3.96 4.77
C SER A 35 13.60 5.39 4.57
N ASP A 36 12.66 5.59 3.64
CA ASP A 36 12.11 6.90 3.28
C ASP A 36 11.37 7.60 4.43
N ASP A 37 10.93 6.84 5.46
CA ASP A 37 10.34 7.44 6.67
C ASP A 37 11.26 8.50 7.27
N LEU A 38 12.54 8.17 7.36
CA LEU A 38 13.57 9.01 7.93
C LEU A 38 13.78 10.30 7.13
N MET A 39 13.82 10.18 5.80
CA MET A 39 13.96 11.35 4.91
C MET A 39 12.73 12.25 4.97
N VAL A 40 11.53 11.64 4.90
CA VAL A 40 10.27 12.39 4.92
C VAL A 40 10.10 13.11 6.26
N LEU A 41 10.37 12.44 7.38
CA LEU A 41 10.24 13.06 8.70
C LEU A 41 11.29 14.15 8.95
N HIS A 42 12.52 13.97 8.47
CA HIS A 42 13.54 15.02 8.53
C HIS A 42 13.10 16.26 7.75
N ARG A 43 12.64 16.08 6.49
CA ARG A 43 12.15 17.14 5.63
C ARG A 43 10.96 17.89 6.26
N ILE A 44 9.88 17.17 6.58
CA ILE A 44 8.62 17.79 7.02
C ILE A 44 8.61 18.13 8.51
N GLY A 45 9.31 17.38 9.36
CA GLY A 45 9.31 17.55 10.80
C GLY A 45 10.34 18.56 11.28
N GLU A 46 11.60 18.37 10.89
CA GLU A 46 12.73 19.21 11.36
C GLU A 46 12.92 20.43 10.47
N GLN A 47 12.94 20.26 9.15
CA GLN A 47 13.14 21.37 8.22
C GLN A 47 11.84 22.16 7.97
N ASN A 48 10.67 21.63 8.42
CA ASN A 48 9.35 22.23 8.20
C ASN A 48 9.04 22.47 6.71
N ASP A 49 9.62 21.68 5.82
CA ASP A 49 9.39 21.73 4.38
C ASP A 49 8.21 20.81 4.00
N LEU A 50 7.07 21.43 3.70
CA LEU A 50 5.87 20.77 3.17
C LEU A 50 5.84 20.75 1.65
N GLY A 51 6.91 21.20 1.00
CA GLY A 51 7.08 21.07 -0.45
C GLY A 51 7.00 19.62 -0.87
N THR A 52 6.12 19.33 -1.80
CA THR A 52 5.81 17.94 -2.19
C THR A 52 6.90 17.28 -3.05
N GLY A 53 7.98 18.02 -3.33
CA GLY A 53 9.08 17.54 -4.17
C GLY A 53 8.58 16.96 -5.50
N SER A 54 9.18 15.86 -5.93
CA SER A 54 8.78 15.14 -7.13
C SER A 54 7.46 14.36 -6.96
N PHE A 55 6.95 14.18 -5.73
CA PHE A 55 5.70 13.46 -5.43
C PHE A 55 4.65 14.43 -4.88
N PHE A 56 3.63 14.75 -5.68
CA PHE A 56 2.55 15.63 -5.27
C PHE A 56 1.56 14.91 -4.35
N ARG A 57 1.83 14.87 -3.02
CA ARG A 57 1.03 14.21 -1.98
C ARG A 57 0.81 15.10 -0.76
N PRO A 58 0.24 16.31 -0.91
CA PRO A 58 0.20 17.30 0.15
C PRO A 58 -0.62 16.87 1.38
N LEU A 59 -1.68 16.08 1.20
CA LEU A 59 -2.54 15.71 2.33
C LEU A 59 -1.88 14.68 3.28
N PRO A 60 -1.23 13.60 2.82
CA PRO A 60 -0.42 12.76 3.69
C PRO A 60 0.74 13.51 4.36
N ASP A 61 1.47 14.34 3.64
CA ASP A 61 2.57 15.14 4.18
C ASP A 61 2.08 16.06 5.31
N TRP A 62 0.95 16.72 5.13
CA TRP A 62 0.31 17.52 6.18
C TRP A 62 -0.07 16.68 7.40
N THR A 63 -0.60 15.45 7.22
CA THR A 63 -0.92 14.58 8.36
C THR A 63 0.33 14.08 9.08
N HIS A 64 1.44 13.84 8.38
CA HIS A 64 2.72 13.51 9.00
C HIS A 64 3.28 14.69 9.78
N TRP A 65 3.26 15.88 9.19
CA TRP A 65 3.67 17.12 9.86
C TRP A 65 2.87 17.36 11.15
N LEU A 66 1.54 17.24 11.09
CA LEU A 66 0.68 17.40 12.26
C LEU A 66 1.03 16.37 13.36
N THR A 67 1.20 15.10 12.99
CA THR A 67 1.61 14.05 13.93
C THR A 67 2.96 14.41 14.57
N TYR A 68 3.95 14.82 13.76
CA TYR A 68 5.26 15.21 14.25
C TYR A 68 5.19 16.40 15.22
N ARG A 69 4.38 17.40 14.93
CA ARG A 69 4.19 18.59 15.79
C ARG A 69 3.55 18.27 17.14
N ILE A 70 2.69 17.27 17.19
CA ILE A 70 1.98 16.88 18.43
C ILE A 70 2.86 15.97 19.31
N VAL A 71 3.55 14.99 18.72
CA VAL A 71 4.22 13.92 19.49
C VAL A 71 5.71 13.77 19.18
N GLY A 72 6.29 14.64 18.36
CA GLY A 72 7.68 14.49 17.90
C GLY A 72 7.89 13.23 17.03
N PRO A 73 9.16 12.82 16.84
CA PRO A 73 9.51 11.63 16.05
C PRO A 73 9.27 10.33 16.84
N THR A 74 8.01 10.05 17.17
CA THR A 74 7.60 8.88 17.97
C THR A 74 7.04 7.78 17.07
N PRO A 75 7.79 6.73 16.71
CA PRO A 75 7.44 5.79 15.64
C PRO A 75 6.09 5.09 15.83
N TRP A 76 5.78 4.66 17.06
CA TRP A 76 4.56 3.91 17.35
C TRP A 76 3.29 4.73 17.10
N VAL A 77 3.31 6.06 17.32
CA VAL A 77 2.15 6.92 17.07
C VAL A 77 1.88 7.04 15.58
N PHE A 78 2.93 7.21 14.78
CA PHE A 78 2.78 7.28 13.31
C PHE A 78 2.17 6.00 12.75
N ARG A 79 2.62 4.83 13.24
CA ARG A 79 2.06 3.52 12.83
C ARG A 79 0.66 3.31 13.36
N ALA A 80 0.38 3.70 14.60
CA ALA A 80 -0.97 3.62 15.14
C ALA A 80 -1.97 4.40 14.30
N VAL A 81 -1.61 5.60 13.81
CA VAL A 81 -2.45 6.36 12.87
C VAL A 81 -2.68 5.57 11.57
N ASN A 82 -1.64 4.97 10.98
CA ASN A 82 -1.79 4.16 9.76
C ASN A 82 -2.71 2.94 10.00
N VAL A 83 -2.55 2.26 11.13
CA VAL A 83 -3.35 1.10 11.52
C VAL A 83 -4.80 1.49 11.82
N LEU A 84 -5.04 2.67 12.40
CA LEU A 84 -6.40 3.20 12.57
C LEU A 84 -7.07 3.49 11.23
N VAL A 85 -6.32 3.98 10.23
CA VAL A 85 -6.82 4.14 8.86
C VAL A 85 -7.16 2.77 8.23
N LEU A 86 -6.40 1.70 8.52
CA LEU A 86 -6.77 0.33 8.11
C LEU A 86 -8.11 -0.09 8.71
N GLY A 87 -8.29 0.08 10.02
CA GLY A 87 -9.56 -0.22 10.71
C GLY A 87 -10.74 0.58 10.14
N PHE A 88 -10.52 1.87 9.83
CA PHE A 88 -11.50 2.72 9.16
C PHE A 88 -11.84 2.19 7.75
N ASN A 89 -10.85 1.79 6.96
CA ASN A 89 -11.07 1.22 5.63
C ASN A 89 -11.81 -0.12 5.69
N ALA A 90 -11.51 -0.98 6.67
CA ALA A 90 -12.26 -2.22 6.89
C ALA A 90 -13.74 -1.96 7.19
N TRP A 91 -14.02 -0.96 8.00
CA TRP A 91 -15.38 -0.50 8.26
C TRP A 91 -16.05 0.06 6.99
N LEU A 92 -15.33 0.83 6.15
CA LEU A 92 -15.85 1.29 4.86
C LEU A 92 -16.15 0.14 3.90
N VAL A 93 -15.32 -0.90 3.86
CA VAL A 93 -15.58 -2.12 3.07
C VAL A 93 -16.85 -2.80 3.56
N MET A 94 -17.06 -2.92 4.87
CA MET A 94 -18.30 -3.42 5.44
C MET A 94 -19.52 -2.56 5.03
N LEU A 95 -19.40 -1.22 5.10
CA LEU A 95 -20.46 -0.30 4.67
C LEU A 95 -20.78 -0.43 3.20
N LEU A 96 -19.75 -0.56 2.36
CA LEU A 96 -19.90 -0.73 0.92
C LEU A 96 -20.63 -2.04 0.60
N ALA A 97 -20.27 -3.15 1.25
CA ALA A 97 -20.98 -4.42 1.14
C ALA A 97 -22.47 -4.27 1.46
N ARG A 98 -22.79 -3.64 2.59
CA ARG A 98 -24.19 -3.39 2.97
C ARG A 98 -24.93 -2.59 1.93
N ARG A 99 -24.33 -1.50 1.45
CA ARG A 99 -24.95 -0.64 0.44
C ARG A 99 -25.18 -1.38 -0.88
N MET A 100 -24.22 -2.18 -1.32
CA MET A 100 -24.37 -3.04 -2.50
C MET A 100 -25.47 -4.09 -2.31
N ALA A 101 -25.55 -4.71 -1.12
CA ALA A 101 -26.58 -5.67 -0.81
C ALA A 101 -27.99 -5.06 -0.78
N GLU A 102 -28.14 -3.87 -0.20
CA GLU A 102 -29.39 -3.10 -0.22
C GLU A 102 -29.87 -2.81 -1.66
N ARG A 103 -28.93 -2.42 -2.54
CA ARG A 103 -29.23 -2.14 -3.95
C ARG A 103 -29.57 -3.38 -4.76
N THR A 104 -29.02 -4.53 -4.39
CA THR A 104 -29.21 -5.79 -5.09
C THR A 104 -30.19 -6.74 -4.39
N LEU A 105 -30.79 -6.33 -3.26
CA LEU A 105 -31.71 -7.12 -2.43
C LEU A 105 -31.13 -8.48 -2.01
N LEU A 106 -29.84 -8.49 -1.61
CA LEU A 106 -29.15 -9.70 -1.16
C LEU A 106 -29.59 -10.06 0.26
N PRO A 107 -30.18 -11.26 0.50
CA PRO A 107 -30.73 -11.65 1.81
C PRO A 107 -29.69 -11.74 2.93
N GLU A 108 -28.47 -12.19 2.62
CA GLU A 108 -27.39 -12.40 3.60
C GLU A 108 -26.54 -11.15 3.86
N SER A 109 -27.08 -9.97 3.60
CA SER A 109 -26.40 -8.67 3.69
C SER A 109 -25.54 -8.49 4.96
N PRO A 110 -26.02 -8.75 6.20
CA PRO A 110 -25.22 -8.50 7.39
C PRO A 110 -23.99 -9.41 7.50
N VAL A 111 -24.16 -10.69 7.16
CA VAL A 111 -23.06 -11.68 7.23
C VAL A 111 -22.01 -11.38 6.18
N TRP A 112 -22.42 -11.11 4.95
CA TRP A 112 -21.52 -10.71 3.87
C TRP A 112 -20.71 -9.48 4.23
N ALA A 113 -21.38 -8.44 4.73
CA ALA A 113 -20.72 -7.17 5.08
C ALA A 113 -19.68 -7.35 6.18
N LEU A 114 -20.03 -8.05 7.27
CA LEU A 114 -19.11 -8.29 8.37
C LEU A 114 -17.89 -9.11 7.90
N LEU A 115 -18.11 -10.20 7.13
CA LEU A 115 -17.05 -11.03 6.60
C LEU A 115 -16.09 -10.24 5.70
N ALA A 116 -16.62 -9.40 4.81
CA ALA A 116 -15.80 -8.59 3.92
C ALA A 116 -14.89 -7.62 4.69
N GLY A 117 -15.41 -6.92 5.70
CA GLY A 117 -14.62 -6.05 6.56
C GLY A 117 -13.58 -6.81 7.38
N MET A 118 -13.92 -7.99 7.92
CA MET A 118 -13.01 -8.83 8.70
C MET A 118 -11.86 -9.38 7.83
N LEU A 119 -12.16 -9.87 6.63
CA LEU A 119 -11.13 -10.31 5.69
C LEU A 119 -10.20 -9.17 5.29
N TYR A 120 -10.74 -7.97 5.09
CA TYR A 120 -9.92 -6.81 4.73
C TYR A 120 -8.97 -6.39 5.86
N VAL A 121 -9.41 -6.39 7.12
CA VAL A 121 -8.55 -5.96 8.23
C VAL A 121 -7.42 -6.93 8.52
N ILE A 122 -7.60 -8.24 8.25
CA ILE A 122 -6.58 -9.27 8.48
C ILE A 122 -5.75 -9.57 7.22
N TYR A 123 -6.09 -8.99 6.07
CA TYR A 123 -5.43 -9.29 4.80
C TYR A 123 -3.91 -9.09 4.88
N PRO A 124 -3.08 -10.11 4.58
CA PRO A 124 -1.67 -10.15 4.95
C PRO A 124 -0.77 -9.19 4.16
N PHE A 125 -1.24 -8.73 2.99
CA PHE A 125 -0.44 -7.86 2.11
C PHE A 125 -0.71 -6.36 2.35
N HIS A 126 -1.30 -6.01 3.49
CA HIS A 126 -1.47 -4.62 3.92
C HIS A 126 -0.30 -4.08 4.75
N LEU A 127 0.71 -4.88 5.06
CA LEU A 127 1.78 -4.50 5.98
C LEU A 127 2.58 -3.29 5.52
N GLU A 128 2.90 -3.18 4.24
CA GLU A 128 3.68 -2.04 3.74
C GLU A 128 3.01 -0.70 4.07
N PRO A 129 1.71 -0.44 3.75
CA PRO A 129 1.03 0.79 4.13
C PRO A 129 0.91 1.02 5.64
N GLN A 130 0.99 -0.03 6.46
CA GLN A 130 0.82 0.08 7.91
C GLN A 130 2.14 0.36 8.64
N VAL A 131 3.20 -0.35 8.26
CA VAL A 131 4.49 -0.33 8.94
C VAL A 131 5.38 0.79 8.41
N TRP A 132 5.46 0.93 7.10
CA TRP A 132 6.14 2.04 6.43
C TRP A 132 5.23 3.28 6.48
N ILE A 133 5.63 4.31 7.25
CA ILE A 133 4.72 5.42 7.56
C ILE A 133 4.31 6.22 6.32
N VAL A 134 5.20 6.36 5.33
CA VAL A 134 4.93 7.03 4.04
C VAL A 134 3.82 6.31 3.25
N GLY A 135 3.63 5.02 3.51
CA GLY A 135 2.55 4.21 2.95
C GLY A 135 1.14 4.67 3.35
N ARG A 136 1.01 5.55 4.37
CA ARG A 136 -0.24 6.24 4.74
C ARG A 136 -0.95 6.84 3.53
N SER A 137 -0.20 7.37 2.58
CA SER A 137 -0.72 7.98 1.36
C SER A 137 -1.65 7.03 0.59
N THR A 138 -1.27 5.78 0.44
CA THR A 138 -2.06 4.74 -0.23
C THR A 138 -3.31 4.36 0.56
N ALA A 139 -3.17 4.21 1.88
CA ALA A 139 -4.28 3.87 2.76
C ALA A 139 -5.34 4.97 2.80
N MET A 140 -4.93 6.25 2.89
CA MET A 140 -5.83 7.41 2.85
C MET A 140 -6.52 7.56 1.51
N ALA A 141 -5.79 7.42 0.39
CA ALA A 141 -6.40 7.46 -0.94
C ALA A 141 -7.48 6.38 -1.09
N SER A 142 -7.22 5.17 -0.59
CA SER A 142 -8.19 4.07 -0.59
C SER A 142 -9.43 4.39 0.24
N SER A 143 -9.28 5.09 1.39
CA SER A 143 -10.43 5.59 2.16
C SER A 143 -11.35 6.47 1.30
N PHE A 144 -10.77 7.41 0.57
CA PHE A 144 -11.53 8.33 -0.27
C PHE A 144 -12.16 7.64 -1.49
N VAL A 145 -11.49 6.63 -2.07
CA VAL A 145 -12.08 5.80 -3.15
C VAL A 145 -13.29 5.02 -2.63
N LEU A 146 -13.18 4.40 -1.46
CA LEU A 146 -14.28 3.67 -0.84
C LEU A 146 -15.44 4.60 -0.45
N LEU A 147 -15.15 5.81 0.08
CA LEU A 147 -16.14 6.84 0.38
C LEU A 147 -16.85 7.33 -0.90
N ALA A 148 -16.13 7.58 -1.98
CA ALA A 148 -16.71 7.99 -3.26
C ALA A 148 -17.67 6.90 -3.79
N THR A 149 -17.25 5.65 -3.79
CA THR A 149 -18.06 4.51 -4.25
C THR A 149 -19.30 4.32 -3.35
N TRP A 150 -19.13 4.40 -2.03
CA TRP A 150 -20.23 4.30 -1.08
C TRP A 150 -21.24 5.44 -1.22
N THR A 151 -20.76 6.68 -1.41
CA THR A 151 -21.58 7.87 -1.65
C THR A 151 -22.38 7.74 -2.94
N ALA A 152 -21.73 7.28 -4.02
CA ALA A 152 -22.39 7.11 -5.31
C ALA A 152 -23.56 6.12 -5.26
N LEU A 153 -23.46 5.07 -4.44
CA LEU A 153 -24.53 4.12 -4.16
C LEU A 153 -25.59 4.66 -3.17
N GLY A 154 -25.44 5.88 -2.68
CA GLY A 154 -26.35 6.50 -1.73
C GLY A 154 -27.73 6.82 -2.30
N THR A 155 -28.64 7.25 -1.42
CA THR A 155 -30.01 7.65 -1.74
C THR A 155 -30.22 9.17 -1.76
N ALA A 156 -29.20 9.94 -1.43
CA ALA A 156 -29.25 11.40 -1.48
C ALA A 156 -29.50 11.92 -2.92
N PRO A 157 -29.98 13.15 -3.10
CA PRO A 157 -30.14 13.78 -4.42
C PRO A 157 -28.87 13.68 -5.27
N VAL A 158 -29.03 13.51 -6.59
CA VAL A 158 -27.90 13.29 -7.51
C VAL A 158 -26.83 14.38 -7.40
N TRP A 159 -27.26 15.65 -7.33
CA TRP A 159 -26.34 16.78 -7.21
C TRP A 159 -25.47 16.71 -5.94
N GLN A 160 -26.05 16.34 -4.78
CA GLN A 160 -25.31 16.19 -3.52
C GLN A 160 -24.30 15.04 -3.63
N ARG A 161 -24.71 13.90 -4.21
CA ARG A 161 -23.80 12.77 -4.44
C ARG A 161 -22.66 13.16 -5.38
N SER A 162 -22.95 13.92 -6.45
CA SER A 162 -21.93 14.38 -7.40
C SER A 162 -20.92 15.31 -6.74
N VAL A 163 -21.36 16.27 -5.92
CA VAL A 163 -20.46 17.14 -5.15
C VAL A 163 -19.61 16.35 -4.16
N GLN A 164 -20.22 15.41 -3.42
CA GLN A 164 -19.48 14.58 -2.48
C GLN A 164 -18.48 13.66 -3.19
N VAL A 165 -18.84 13.04 -4.30
CA VAL A 165 -17.93 12.22 -5.12
C VAL A 165 -16.77 13.07 -5.63
N ALA A 166 -17.04 14.28 -6.12
CA ALA A 166 -15.98 15.21 -6.53
C ALA A 166 -15.05 15.55 -5.36
N LEU A 167 -15.59 15.83 -4.17
CA LEU A 167 -14.80 16.11 -2.97
C LEU A 167 -13.91 14.91 -2.58
N TRP A 168 -14.48 13.71 -2.53
CA TRP A 168 -13.70 12.51 -2.21
C TRP A 168 -12.63 12.21 -3.26
N THR A 169 -12.95 12.42 -4.54
CA THR A 169 -11.99 12.29 -5.64
C THR A 169 -10.84 13.29 -5.48
N PHE A 170 -11.14 14.53 -5.16
CA PHE A 170 -10.14 15.59 -4.94
C PHE A 170 -9.22 15.24 -3.76
N LEU A 171 -9.78 14.95 -2.59
CA LEU A 171 -9.00 14.60 -1.39
C LEU A 171 -8.16 13.33 -1.61
N GLY A 172 -8.73 12.33 -2.28
CA GLY A 172 -7.99 11.12 -2.63
C GLY A 172 -6.84 11.37 -3.59
N ALA A 173 -7.05 12.23 -4.58
CA ALA A 173 -6.02 12.60 -5.56
C ALA A 173 -4.89 13.43 -4.94
N LEU A 174 -5.13 14.14 -3.83
CA LEU A 174 -4.09 14.78 -3.01
C LEU A 174 -3.31 13.78 -2.15
N CYS A 175 -3.75 12.51 -2.06
CA CYS A 175 -3.08 11.47 -1.31
C CYS A 175 -2.23 10.56 -2.21
N TYR A 176 -2.88 9.94 -3.22
CA TYR A 176 -2.24 8.93 -4.05
C TYR A 176 -2.99 8.67 -5.37
N GLU A 177 -2.31 8.07 -6.33
CA GLU A 177 -2.80 7.81 -7.70
C GLU A 177 -4.04 6.88 -7.75
N HIS A 178 -4.32 6.10 -6.72
CA HIS A 178 -5.52 5.23 -6.65
C HIS A 178 -6.83 6.00 -6.86
N ALA A 179 -6.90 7.25 -6.44
CA ALA A 179 -8.10 8.07 -6.61
C ALA A 179 -8.41 8.42 -8.09
N LEU A 180 -7.41 8.36 -8.96
CA LEU A 180 -7.61 8.55 -10.41
C LEU A 180 -8.49 7.46 -11.03
N LEU A 181 -8.68 6.34 -10.35
CA LEU A 181 -9.49 5.20 -10.79
C LEU A 181 -10.98 5.35 -10.46
N ILE A 182 -11.38 6.36 -9.65
CA ILE A 182 -12.78 6.56 -9.23
C ILE A 182 -13.74 6.62 -10.40
N PRO A 183 -13.52 7.39 -11.49
CA PRO A 183 -14.45 7.42 -12.63
C PRO A 183 -14.66 6.03 -13.23
N GLY A 184 -13.61 5.24 -13.39
CA GLY A 184 -13.68 3.86 -13.91
C GLY A 184 -14.43 2.91 -12.98
N LEU A 185 -14.24 3.02 -11.68
CA LEU A 185 -14.98 2.23 -10.69
C LEU A 185 -16.48 2.57 -10.69
N LEU A 186 -16.82 3.85 -10.76
CA LEU A 186 -18.22 4.29 -10.85
C LEU A 186 -18.88 3.83 -12.16
N LEU A 187 -18.13 3.84 -13.27
CA LEU A 187 -18.59 3.34 -14.56
C LEU A 187 -18.96 1.85 -14.47
N ILE A 188 -18.14 1.02 -13.80
CA ILE A 188 -18.43 -0.40 -13.61
C ILE A 188 -19.71 -0.58 -12.77
N VAL A 189 -19.83 0.14 -11.65
CA VAL A 189 -21.02 0.06 -10.80
C VAL A 189 -22.27 0.41 -11.62
N TRP A 190 -22.23 1.48 -12.41
CA TRP A 190 -23.33 1.86 -13.28
C TRP A 190 -23.64 0.78 -14.31
N LEU A 191 -22.68 0.39 -15.14
CA LEU A 191 -22.92 -0.51 -16.27
C LEU A 191 -23.36 -1.92 -15.84
N VAL A 192 -22.88 -2.40 -14.68
CA VAL A 192 -23.13 -3.78 -14.26
C VAL A 192 -24.30 -3.87 -13.27
N LEU A 193 -24.42 -2.93 -12.33
CA LEU A 193 -25.44 -3.02 -11.27
C LEU A 193 -26.70 -2.19 -11.58
N GLU A 194 -26.54 -1.01 -12.21
CA GLU A 194 -27.66 -0.08 -12.43
C GLU A 194 -27.71 0.50 -13.87
N PRO A 195 -27.64 -0.31 -14.93
CA PRO A 195 -27.51 0.19 -16.31
C PRO A 195 -28.69 1.05 -16.79
N ARG A 196 -29.86 0.90 -16.15
CA ARG A 196 -31.09 1.62 -16.51
C ARG A 196 -31.18 3.05 -16.01
N HIS A 197 -30.19 3.53 -15.23
CA HIS A 197 -30.23 4.83 -14.57
C HIS A 197 -29.09 5.78 -14.96
N PRO A 198 -28.85 6.07 -16.28
CA PRO A 198 -27.72 6.91 -16.70
C PRO A 198 -27.76 8.32 -16.12
N ARG A 199 -28.97 8.90 -15.99
CA ARG A 199 -29.16 10.25 -15.42
C ARG A 199 -28.69 10.38 -13.96
N GLN A 200 -28.59 9.29 -13.24
CA GLN A 200 -28.07 9.29 -11.85
C GLN A 200 -26.56 9.15 -11.80
N TRP A 201 -25.95 8.43 -12.74
CA TRP A 201 -24.54 8.08 -12.72
C TRP A 201 -23.65 9.04 -13.49
N LEU A 202 -24.10 9.52 -14.67
CA LEU A 202 -23.32 10.41 -15.51
C LEU A 202 -22.82 11.68 -14.80
N PRO A 203 -23.63 12.41 -14.01
CA PRO A 203 -23.14 13.60 -13.31
C PRO A 203 -22.00 13.27 -12.33
N MET A 204 -22.07 12.13 -11.62
CA MET A 204 -21.02 11.71 -10.68
C MET A 204 -19.74 11.30 -11.40
N ILE A 205 -19.84 10.55 -12.53
CA ILE A 205 -18.69 10.14 -13.34
C ILE A 205 -18.03 11.37 -13.95
N ILE A 206 -18.81 12.29 -14.52
CA ILE A 206 -18.29 13.52 -15.12
C ILE A 206 -17.58 14.38 -14.07
N SER A 207 -18.20 14.60 -12.90
CA SER A 207 -17.59 15.41 -11.83
C SER A 207 -16.28 14.79 -11.32
N ALA A 208 -16.23 13.47 -11.13
CA ALA A 208 -15.01 12.77 -10.77
C ALA A 208 -13.93 12.90 -11.87
N SER A 209 -14.32 12.74 -13.15
CA SER A 209 -13.38 12.87 -14.27
C SER A 209 -12.82 14.29 -14.41
N MET A 210 -13.65 15.31 -14.18
CA MET A 210 -13.20 16.72 -14.17
C MET A 210 -12.17 16.95 -13.07
N VAL A 211 -12.42 16.43 -11.85
CA VAL A 211 -11.47 16.53 -10.73
C VAL A 211 -10.16 15.80 -11.04
N VAL A 212 -10.22 14.61 -11.63
CA VAL A 212 -9.02 13.88 -12.08
C VAL A 212 -8.23 14.70 -13.09
N GLY A 213 -8.89 15.24 -14.13
CA GLY A 213 -8.24 16.10 -15.12
C GLY A 213 -7.59 17.35 -14.51
N SER A 214 -8.31 18.02 -13.61
CA SER A 214 -7.77 19.18 -12.89
C SER A 214 -6.57 18.82 -11.99
N ASN A 215 -6.60 17.66 -11.32
CA ASN A 215 -5.49 17.20 -10.50
C ASN A 215 -4.25 16.86 -11.35
N LEU A 216 -4.44 16.22 -12.51
CA LEU A 216 -3.33 15.95 -13.43
C LEU A 216 -2.72 17.24 -13.98
N ALA A 217 -3.53 18.25 -14.30
CA ALA A 217 -3.05 19.59 -14.70
C ALA A 217 -2.28 20.25 -13.56
N LEU A 218 -2.81 20.21 -12.32
CA LEU A 218 -2.15 20.76 -11.15
C LEU A 218 -0.80 20.08 -10.87
N ARG A 219 -0.72 18.77 -10.97
CA ARG A 219 0.53 18.00 -10.83
C ARG A 219 1.54 18.40 -11.90
N SER A 220 1.10 18.50 -13.16
CA SER A 220 1.97 18.93 -14.27
C SER A 220 2.54 20.33 -14.03
N TRP A 221 1.71 21.24 -13.53
CA TRP A 221 2.12 22.59 -13.20
C TRP A 221 3.10 22.64 -12.01
N ALA A 222 2.82 21.88 -10.94
CA ALA A 222 3.59 21.90 -9.71
C ALA A 222 4.92 21.14 -9.78
N SER A 223 4.98 20.04 -10.53
CA SER A 223 6.15 19.15 -10.60
C SER A 223 6.82 19.08 -11.98
N GLY A 224 6.30 19.81 -12.97
CA GLY A 224 6.80 19.77 -14.34
C GLY A 224 6.52 18.49 -15.11
N ALA A 225 5.86 17.49 -14.49
CA ALA A 225 5.57 16.21 -15.12
C ALA A 225 4.20 15.65 -14.70
N VAL A 226 3.39 15.22 -15.66
CA VAL A 226 2.06 14.62 -15.40
C VAL A 226 2.15 13.33 -14.60
N ALA A 227 3.14 12.51 -14.88
CA ALA A 227 3.30 11.15 -14.33
C ALA A 227 4.52 11.01 -13.43
N ASN A 228 5.16 12.11 -13.07
CA ASN A 228 6.29 12.15 -12.14
C ASN A 228 7.52 11.30 -12.56
N THR A 229 8.48 11.11 -11.65
CA THR A 229 9.72 10.33 -11.81
C THR A 229 9.51 8.92 -12.37
N TYR A 230 8.30 8.37 -12.24
CA TYR A 230 7.94 7.08 -12.85
C TYR A 230 7.50 7.17 -14.32
N GLY A 231 7.25 8.40 -14.85
CA GLY A 231 6.48 8.60 -16.08
C GLY A 231 7.03 7.96 -17.33
N SER A 232 8.34 8.07 -17.60
CA SER A 232 8.90 7.47 -18.82
C SER A 232 8.95 5.94 -18.74
N ALA A 233 9.23 5.38 -17.57
CA ALA A 233 9.31 3.93 -17.37
C ALA A 233 7.93 3.23 -17.49
N PHE A 234 6.84 3.93 -17.17
CA PHE A 234 5.50 3.36 -17.26
C PHE A 234 5.02 3.17 -18.70
N PHE A 235 5.40 4.05 -19.61
CA PHE A 235 4.90 4.02 -20.98
C PHE A 235 5.88 3.36 -21.98
N GLN A 236 7.03 2.87 -21.52
CA GLN A 236 8.05 2.21 -22.34
C GLN A 236 7.90 0.68 -22.43
N ARG A 237 6.90 0.11 -21.72
CA ARG A 237 6.67 -1.34 -21.71
C ARG A 237 5.79 -1.74 -22.87
N ASP A 238 6.03 -2.92 -23.41
CA ASP A 238 5.16 -3.50 -24.44
C ASP A 238 3.91 -4.17 -23.84
N GLY A 239 2.99 -4.59 -24.70
CA GLY A 239 1.73 -5.23 -24.25
C GLY A 239 1.94 -6.55 -23.53
N ALA A 240 3.00 -7.29 -23.84
CA ALA A 240 3.34 -8.56 -23.18
C ALA A 240 3.81 -8.32 -21.76
N ASP A 241 4.58 -7.25 -21.51
CA ASP A 241 5.01 -6.85 -20.17
C ASP A 241 3.83 -6.49 -19.27
N TYR A 242 2.84 -5.76 -19.79
CA TYR A 242 1.62 -5.45 -19.03
C TYR A 242 0.80 -6.70 -18.72
N LEU A 243 0.67 -7.62 -19.67
CA LEU A 243 -0.01 -8.90 -19.42
C LEU A 243 0.73 -9.71 -18.35
N GLY A 244 2.07 -9.81 -18.45
CA GLY A 244 2.90 -10.43 -17.43
C GLY A 244 2.74 -9.79 -16.05
N SER A 245 2.70 -8.45 -15.98
CA SER A 245 2.45 -7.70 -14.75
C SER A 245 1.05 -7.97 -14.19
N ALA A 246 0.02 -8.02 -15.04
CA ALA A 246 -1.35 -8.31 -14.62
C ALA A 246 -1.46 -9.73 -14.01
N LEU A 247 -0.82 -10.72 -14.61
CA LEU A 247 -0.76 -12.09 -14.06
C LEU A 247 -0.02 -12.13 -12.71
N LYS A 248 1.10 -11.39 -12.56
CA LYS A 248 1.81 -11.26 -11.28
C LYS A 248 0.91 -10.63 -10.22
N VAL A 249 0.22 -9.55 -10.52
CA VAL A 249 -0.71 -8.88 -9.61
C VAL A 249 -1.86 -9.82 -9.22
N ALA A 250 -2.46 -10.51 -10.18
CA ALA A 250 -3.51 -11.48 -9.91
C ALA A 250 -3.04 -12.58 -8.96
N GLY A 251 -1.82 -13.11 -9.13
CA GLY A 251 -1.24 -14.08 -8.20
C GLY A 251 -0.94 -13.49 -6.84
N ARG A 252 -0.38 -12.28 -6.78
CA ARG A 252 -0.02 -11.60 -5.53
C ARG A 252 -1.23 -11.20 -4.67
N LEU A 253 -2.40 -11.06 -5.27
CA LEU A 253 -3.64 -10.86 -4.53
C LEU A 253 -4.06 -12.10 -3.69
N PHE A 254 -3.49 -13.26 -3.92
CA PHE A 254 -3.85 -14.50 -3.20
C PHE A 254 -2.64 -15.17 -2.54
N LEU A 255 -1.44 -14.96 -3.06
CA LEU A 255 -0.26 -15.70 -2.66
C LEU A 255 0.79 -14.77 -2.04
N PRO A 256 1.43 -15.21 -0.94
CA PRO A 256 2.61 -14.53 -0.43
C PRO A 256 3.75 -14.57 -1.44
N PRO A 257 4.70 -13.61 -1.36
CA PRO A 257 5.88 -13.63 -2.21
C PRO A 257 6.70 -14.90 -1.97
N GLU A 258 7.31 -15.42 -3.04
CA GLU A 258 8.13 -16.63 -3.01
C GLU A 258 9.43 -16.38 -3.78
N PRO A 259 10.59 -16.38 -3.11
CA PRO A 259 11.87 -16.14 -3.76
C PRO A 259 12.29 -17.27 -4.71
N VAL A 260 11.81 -18.51 -4.49
CA VAL A 260 12.15 -19.67 -5.32
C VAL A 260 11.21 -19.76 -6.50
N VAL A 261 11.74 -19.61 -7.71
CA VAL A 261 10.95 -19.52 -8.96
C VAL A 261 10.09 -20.75 -9.19
N GLN A 262 10.64 -21.96 -8.97
CA GLN A 262 9.92 -23.23 -9.17
C GLN A 262 8.72 -23.35 -8.21
N ALA A 263 8.92 -23.00 -6.95
CA ALA A 263 7.86 -23.00 -5.94
C ALA A 263 6.78 -21.97 -6.28
N GLN A 264 7.17 -20.78 -6.75
CA GLN A 264 6.25 -19.76 -7.21
C GLN A 264 5.39 -20.25 -8.38
N THR A 265 6.00 -20.84 -9.40
CA THR A 265 5.28 -21.37 -10.58
C THR A 265 4.26 -22.44 -10.17
N LEU A 266 4.66 -23.36 -9.31
CA LEU A 266 3.75 -24.40 -8.79
C LEU A 266 2.57 -23.79 -8.01
N ARG A 267 2.84 -22.84 -7.11
CA ARG A 267 1.78 -22.13 -6.35
C ARG A 267 0.81 -21.41 -7.27
N MET A 268 1.30 -20.74 -8.31
CA MET A 268 0.47 -20.07 -9.30
C MET A 268 -0.40 -21.04 -10.08
N ALA A 269 0.15 -22.20 -10.50
CA ALA A 269 -0.62 -23.23 -11.19
C ALA A 269 -1.72 -23.83 -10.30
N LEU A 270 -1.40 -24.14 -9.03
CA LEU A 270 -2.38 -24.63 -8.06
C LEU A 270 -3.48 -23.60 -7.79
N LEU A 271 -3.11 -22.31 -7.64
CA LEU A 271 -4.08 -21.23 -7.49
C LEU A 271 -5.00 -21.14 -8.71
N ALA A 272 -4.46 -21.19 -9.93
CA ALA A 272 -5.27 -21.15 -11.15
C ALA A 272 -6.30 -22.28 -11.18
N VAL A 273 -5.88 -23.52 -10.87
CA VAL A 273 -6.79 -24.68 -10.79
C VAL A 273 -7.87 -24.45 -9.73
N LEU A 274 -7.49 -23.97 -8.54
CA LEU A 274 -8.43 -23.66 -7.46
C LEU A 274 -9.46 -22.59 -7.88
N LEU A 275 -9.00 -21.50 -8.48
CA LEU A 275 -9.89 -20.40 -8.93
C LEU A 275 -10.84 -20.87 -10.04
N ILE A 276 -10.38 -21.70 -10.97
CA ILE A 276 -11.22 -22.31 -12.00
C ILE A 276 -12.28 -23.21 -11.35
N ALA A 277 -11.89 -24.09 -10.41
CA ALA A 277 -12.82 -24.97 -9.71
C ALA A 277 -13.85 -24.19 -8.90
N LEU A 278 -13.43 -23.18 -8.14
CA LEU A 278 -14.32 -22.31 -7.37
C LEU A 278 -15.25 -21.51 -8.28
N GLY A 279 -14.74 -20.97 -9.38
CA GLY A 279 -15.52 -20.27 -10.39
C GLY A 279 -16.59 -21.18 -11.03
N PHE A 280 -16.25 -22.42 -11.35
CA PHE A 280 -17.18 -23.41 -11.88
C PHE A 280 -18.27 -23.79 -10.87
N LEU A 281 -17.89 -24.05 -9.60
CA LEU A 281 -18.84 -24.37 -8.53
C LEU A 281 -19.80 -23.20 -8.30
N TRP A 282 -19.25 -21.99 -8.23
CA TRP A 282 -20.04 -20.78 -8.08
C TRP A 282 -20.98 -20.55 -9.27
N TRP A 283 -20.51 -20.71 -10.51
CA TRP A 283 -21.32 -20.59 -11.72
C TRP A 283 -22.50 -21.58 -11.73
N ARG A 284 -22.25 -22.85 -11.35
CA ARG A 284 -23.32 -23.87 -11.21
C ARG A 284 -24.38 -23.45 -10.19
N ARG A 285 -23.93 -22.95 -9.02
CA ARG A 285 -24.82 -22.59 -7.92
C ARG A 285 -25.58 -21.30 -8.21
N SER A 286 -24.94 -20.33 -8.83
CA SER A 286 -25.52 -19.00 -9.12
C SER A 286 -26.49 -18.99 -10.32
N ARG A 287 -26.67 -20.13 -11.01
CA ARG A 287 -27.63 -20.22 -12.13
C ARG A 287 -29.06 -19.85 -11.69
N LYS A 288 -29.41 -20.03 -10.44
CA LYS A 288 -30.73 -19.72 -9.87
C LYS A 288 -30.93 -18.27 -9.44
N GLY A 289 -29.86 -17.43 -9.47
CA GLY A 289 -29.91 -16.04 -9.01
C GLY A 289 -29.05 -15.10 -9.86
N PRO A 290 -29.64 -14.36 -10.84
CA PRO A 290 -28.87 -13.43 -11.70
C PRO A 290 -28.18 -12.33 -10.89
N VAL A 291 -28.75 -11.90 -9.78
CA VAL A 291 -28.21 -10.85 -8.89
C VAL A 291 -26.79 -11.18 -8.41
N HIS A 292 -26.58 -12.40 -7.90
CA HIS A 292 -25.26 -12.82 -7.44
C HIS A 292 -24.20 -12.78 -8.56
N ARG A 293 -24.58 -13.12 -9.79
CA ARG A 293 -23.67 -13.10 -10.95
C ARG A 293 -23.26 -11.67 -11.31
N HIS A 294 -24.21 -10.76 -11.39
CA HIS A 294 -23.92 -9.35 -11.68
C HIS A 294 -23.05 -8.72 -10.59
N LEU A 295 -23.38 -8.97 -9.32
CA LEU A 295 -22.60 -8.44 -8.20
C LEU A 295 -21.16 -8.99 -8.19
N MET A 296 -20.97 -10.30 -8.37
CA MET A 296 -19.63 -10.90 -8.47
C MET A 296 -18.85 -10.34 -9.66
N GLY A 297 -19.51 -10.24 -10.84
CA GLY A 297 -18.91 -9.64 -12.02
C GLY A 297 -18.45 -8.20 -11.79
N ALA A 298 -19.29 -7.39 -11.13
CA ALA A 298 -18.94 -6.03 -10.75
C ALA A 298 -17.71 -6.00 -9.82
N LEU A 299 -17.68 -6.83 -8.77
CA LEU A 299 -16.58 -6.89 -7.82
C LEU A 299 -15.27 -7.33 -8.46
N LEU A 300 -15.29 -8.32 -9.34
CA LEU A 300 -14.10 -8.76 -10.08
C LEU A 300 -13.59 -7.68 -11.04
N LEU A 301 -14.49 -6.99 -11.76
CA LEU A 301 -14.13 -5.86 -12.62
C LEU A 301 -13.58 -4.68 -11.81
N MET A 302 -14.17 -4.37 -10.64
CA MET A 302 -13.66 -3.34 -9.74
C MET A 302 -12.28 -3.73 -9.19
N THR A 303 -12.06 -5.00 -8.84
CA THR A 303 -10.72 -5.51 -8.47
C THR A 303 -9.72 -5.30 -9.61
N ALA A 304 -10.10 -5.63 -10.84
CA ALA A 304 -9.23 -5.46 -12.02
C ALA A 304 -8.90 -3.98 -12.27
N VAL A 305 -9.89 -3.07 -12.25
CA VAL A 305 -9.64 -1.62 -12.39
C VAL A 305 -8.80 -1.08 -11.24
N ALA A 306 -9.09 -1.46 -10.00
CA ALA A 306 -8.30 -1.07 -8.84
C ALA A 306 -6.84 -1.55 -8.95
N SER A 307 -6.59 -2.67 -9.64
CA SER A 307 -5.26 -3.24 -9.87
C SER A 307 -4.44 -2.50 -10.94
N VAL A 308 -5.02 -1.58 -11.71
CA VAL A 308 -4.30 -0.89 -12.81
C VAL A 308 -3.01 -0.24 -12.33
N ILE A 309 -3.04 0.43 -11.16
CA ILE A 309 -1.83 1.05 -10.59
C ILE A 309 -0.77 -0.01 -10.25
N ALA A 310 -1.18 -1.17 -9.72
CA ALA A 310 -0.29 -2.28 -9.43
C ALA A 310 0.33 -2.90 -10.70
N VAL A 311 -0.46 -3.00 -11.77
CA VAL A 311 -0.01 -3.52 -13.09
C VAL A 311 1.01 -2.57 -13.71
N VAL A 312 0.74 -1.27 -13.67
CA VAL A 312 1.59 -0.23 -14.24
C VAL A 312 2.85 -0.04 -13.38
N GLY A 313 2.70 0.08 -12.06
CA GLY A 313 3.82 0.28 -11.12
C GLY A 313 4.69 -0.95 -10.91
N GLY A 314 4.14 -2.14 -11.16
CA GLY A 314 4.79 -3.42 -10.92
C GLY A 314 4.71 -3.85 -9.45
N VAL A 315 4.47 -5.14 -9.23
CA VAL A 315 4.48 -5.79 -7.93
C VAL A 315 5.48 -6.94 -7.96
N SER A 316 6.32 -7.03 -6.92
CA SER A 316 7.25 -8.14 -6.81
C SER A 316 6.51 -9.43 -6.45
N THR A 317 6.87 -10.52 -7.11
CA THR A 317 6.41 -11.88 -6.75
C THR A 317 7.40 -12.60 -5.84
N ARG A 318 8.59 -12.04 -5.63
CA ARG A 318 9.67 -12.61 -4.82
C ARG A 318 9.77 -11.97 -3.44
N THR A 319 9.35 -10.74 -3.31
CA THR A 319 9.42 -9.94 -2.07
C THR A 319 8.10 -9.23 -1.83
N SER A 320 7.87 -8.71 -0.63
CA SER A 320 6.69 -7.90 -0.31
C SER A 320 6.81 -6.44 -0.78
N GLU A 321 7.83 -6.12 -1.56
CA GLU A 321 8.00 -4.79 -2.15
C GLU A 321 6.83 -4.43 -3.05
N SER A 322 6.33 -3.21 -2.88
CA SER A 322 5.20 -2.66 -3.64
C SER A 322 3.83 -3.28 -3.29
N ASP A 323 3.71 -4.01 -2.18
CA ASP A 323 2.43 -4.55 -1.70
C ASP A 323 1.40 -3.43 -1.42
N ARG A 324 1.84 -2.19 -1.17
CA ARG A 324 0.95 -1.02 -1.08
C ARG A 324 0.01 -0.86 -2.28
N PHE A 325 0.41 -1.31 -3.46
CA PHE A 325 -0.44 -1.27 -4.64
C PHE A 325 -1.59 -2.27 -4.61
N LEU A 326 -1.51 -3.32 -3.76
CA LEU A 326 -2.58 -4.30 -3.57
C LEU A 326 -3.65 -3.82 -2.57
N TYR A 327 -3.42 -2.71 -1.88
CA TYR A 327 -4.26 -2.23 -0.79
C TYR A 327 -5.69 -1.89 -1.23
N LEU A 328 -5.88 -1.16 -2.33
CA LEU A 328 -7.20 -0.86 -2.88
C LEU A 328 -7.84 -2.07 -3.58
N PRO A 329 -7.14 -2.82 -4.46
CA PRO A 329 -7.70 -4.02 -5.10
C PRO A 329 -8.22 -5.05 -4.11
N SER A 330 -7.53 -5.25 -2.98
CA SER A 330 -7.94 -6.20 -1.96
C SER A 330 -9.29 -5.86 -1.31
N ALA A 331 -9.70 -4.60 -1.29
CA ALA A 331 -11.01 -4.22 -0.78
C ALA A 331 -12.15 -4.88 -1.59
N TYR A 332 -12.06 -4.81 -2.90
CA TYR A 332 -13.06 -5.43 -3.79
C TYR A 332 -12.91 -6.94 -3.86
N LEU A 333 -11.68 -7.45 -3.74
CA LEU A 333 -11.40 -8.88 -3.64
C LEU A 333 -12.00 -9.47 -2.35
N CYS A 334 -11.83 -8.84 -1.20
CA CYS A 334 -12.42 -9.30 0.07
C CYS A 334 -13.95 -9.30 0.01
N LEU A 335 -14.56 -8.30 -0.66
CA LEU A 335 -15.99 -8.31 -0.97
C LEU A 335 -16.38 -9.52 -1.82
N ALA A 336 -15.61 -9.85 -2.85
CA ALA A 336 -15.86 -10.99 -3.74
C ALA A 336 -15.69 -12.34 -3.02
N ILE A 337 -14.62 -12.50 -2.22
CA ILE A 337 -14.38 -13.72 -1.42
C ILE A 337 -15.49 -13.91 -0.39
N ALA A 338 -15.87 -12.87 0.34
CA ALA A 338 -16.97 -12.92 1.30
C ALA A 338 -18.29 -13.28 0.63
N LEU A 339 -18.59 -12.73 -0.57
CA LEU A 339 -19.77 -13.09 -1.37
C LEU A 339 -19.73 -14.57 -1.79
N LEU A 340 -18.57 -15.04 -2.24
CA LEU A 340 -18.37 -16.44 -2.60
C LEU A 340 -18.65 -17.38 -1.42
N LEU A 341 -18.11 -17.08 -0.23
CA LEU A 341 -18.34 -17.84 0.99
C LEU A 341 -19.83 -17.89 1.34
N VAL A 342 -20.50 -16.75 1.35
CA VAL A 342 -21.94 -16.67 1.70
C VAL A 342 -22.79 -17.41 0.68
N THR A 343 -22.43 -17.39 -0.61
CA THR A 343 -23.19 -18.04 -1.69
C THR A 343 -22.98 -19.56 -1.72
N LEU A 344 -21.73 -20.03 -1.52
CA LEU A 344 -21.39 -21.46 -1.64
C LEU A 344 -21.66 -22.26 -0.38
N THR A 345 -21.72 -21.61 0.79
CA THR A 345 -21.75 -22.31 2.07
C THR A 345 -22.88 -21.81 2.98
N THR A 346 -23.30 -22.69 3.89
CA THR A 346 -24.34 -22.38 4.90
C THR A 346 -23.94 -22.96 6.26
N GLY A 347 -24.51 -22.43 7.33
CA GLY A 347 -24.41 -22.97 8.68
C GLY A 347 -22.96 -23.26 9.12
N ARG A 348 -22.69 -24.44 9.64
CA ARG A 348 -21.40 -24.85 10.20
C ARG A 348 -20.26 -24.80 9.17
N THR A 349 -20.51 -25.18 7.92
CA THR A 349 -19.50 -25.17 6.86
C THR A 349 -19.00 -23.73 6.60
N ARG A 350 -19.89 -22.74 6.59
CA ARG A 350 -19.51 -21.32 6.46
C ARG A 350 -18.59 -20.90 7.60
N ILE A 351 -18.95 -21.23 8.84
CA ILE A 351 -18.16 -20.89 10.02
C ILE A 351 -16.75 -21.52 9.92
N LEU A 352 -16.66 -22.82 9.64
CA LEU A 352 -15.39 -23.51 9.55
C LEU A 352 -14.47 -22.94 8.44
N LEU A 353 -15.01 -22.68 7.25
CA LEU A 353 -14.24 -22.10 6.16
C LEU A 353 -13.83 -20.64 6.45
N THR A 354 -14.67 -19.87 7.11
CA THR A 354 -14.31 -18.52 7.55
C THR A 354 -13.19 -18.55 8.57
N ILE A 355 -13.25 -19.42 9.57
CA ILE A 355 -12.18 -19.58 10.56
C ILE A 355 -10.88 -20.04 9.87
N ALA A 356 -10.96 -21.03 8.99
CA ALA A 356 -9.79 -21.50 8.26
C ALA A 356 -9.12 -20.38 7.44
N LEU A 357 -9.91 -19.56 6.76
CA LEU A 357 -9.40 -18.43 5.98
C LEU A 357 -8.78 -17.35 6.88
N ILE A 358 -9.45 -16.98 7.99
CA ILE A 358 -8.91 -16.03 8.98
C ILE A 358 -7.59 -16.52 9.56
N VAL A 359 -7.49 -17.81 9.89
CA VAL A 359 -6.25 -18.41 10.40
C VAL A 359 -5.14 -18.35 9.35
N LEU A 360 -5.46 -18.72 8.09
CA LEU A 360 -4.50 -18.68 7.00
C LEU A 360 -3.96 -17.26 6.74
N GLU A 361 -4.84 -16.27 6.66
CA GLU A 361 -4.46 -14.86 6.49
C GLU A 361 -3.69 -14.35 7.72
N GLY A 362 -4.09 -14.75 8.92
CA GLY A 362 -3.39 -14.42 10.16
C GLY A 362 -1.96 -14.98 10.22
N ILE A 363 -1.75 -16.20 9.74
CA ILE A 363 -0.40 -16.78 9.61
C ILE A 363 0.42 -15.97 8.61
N GLY A 364 -0.16 -15.59 7.46
CA GLY A 364 0.48 -14.75 6.47
C GLY A 364 0.87 -13.38 7.02
N LEU A 365 -0.05 -12.73 7.74
CA LEU A 365 0.17 -11.45 8.41
C LEU A 365 1.32 -11.54 9.43
N TRP A 366 1.31 -12.55 10.30
CA TRP A 366 2.35 -12.79 11.30
C TRP A 366 3.72 -13.02 10.67
N SER A 367 3.78 -13.84 9.62
CA SER A 367 5.02 -14.09 8.87
C SER A 367 5.58 -12.80 8.26
N GLY A 368 4.72 -12.01 7.62
CA GLY A 368 5.10 -10.72 7.06
C GLY A 368 5.60 -9.73 8.12
N GLN A 369 4.95 -9.65 9.28
CA GLN A 369 5.40 -8.84 10.41
C GLN A 369 6.80 -9.24 10.89
N GLY A 370 7.15 -10.53 10.80
CA GLY A 370 8.49 -11.03 11.10
C GLY A 370 9.58 -10.37 10.25
N HIS A 371 9.30 -10.16 8.95
CA HIS A 371 10.26 -9.50 8.05
C HIS A 371 10.50 -8.04 8.43
N TRP A 372 9.43 -7.31 8.78
CA TRP A 372 9.55 -5.91 9.22
C TRP A 372 10.27 -5.79 10.57
N ARG A 373 10.06 -6.71 11.52
CA ARG A 373 10.83 -6.76 12.77
C ARG A 373 12.31 -7.00 12.53
N THR A 374 12.65 -7.93 11.63
CA THR A 374 14.04 -8.18 11.24
C THR A 374 14.65 -6.95 10.58
N ALA A 375 13.92 -6.26 9.72
CA ALA A 375 14.37 -5.02 9.08
C ALA A 375 14.69 -3.93 10.11
N SER A 376 13.80 -3.70 11.10
CA SER A 376 14.00 -2.71 12.17
C SER A 376 15.23 -3.06 13.02
N ALA A 377 15.34 -4.32 13.48
CA ALA A 377 16.48 -4.76 14.28
C ALA A 377 17.83 -4.65 13.51
N THR A 378 17.80 -4.86 12.18
CA THR A 378 18.97 -4.69 11.33
C THR A 378 19.36 -3.22 11.23
N LEU A 379 18.39 -2.32 11.02
CA LEU A 379 18.63 -0.87 11.02
C LEU A 379 19.25 -0.40 12.35
N GLU A 380 18.64 -0.79 13.47
CA GLU A 380 19.11 -0.41 14.81
C GLU A 380 20.58 -0.84 15.02
N ARG A 381 20.91 -2.06 14.63
CA ARG A 381 22.29 -2.58 14.73
C ARG A 381 23.25 -1.81 13.82
N ILE A 382 22.86 -1.46 12.60
CA ILE A 382 23.66 -0.65 11.68
C ILE A 382 23.93 0.73 12.29
N VAL A 383 22.89 1.38 12.80
CA VAL A 383 23.01 2.70 13.43
C VAL A 383 23.91 2.65 14.65
N GLU A 384 23.72 1.66 15.53
CA GLU A 384 24.52 1.49 16.76
C GLU A 384 26.00 1.27 16.45
N GLN A 385 26.31 0.40 15.47
CA GLN A 385 27.68 0.02 15.11
C GLN A 385 28.33 0.96 14.10
N THR A 386 27.63 1.97 13.58
CA THR A 386 28.26 2.96 12.69
C THR A 386 29.39 3.66 13.47
N PRO A 387 30.64 3.59 12.95
CA PRO A 387 31.77 4.22 13.62
C PRO A 387 31.69 5.74 13.50
N ASP A 388 32.12 6.43 14.54
CA ASP A 388 32.29 7.87 14.52
C ASP A 388 33.51 8.23 13.64
N ALA A 389 33.43 9.38 12.95
CA ALA A 389 34.56 9.93 12.23
C ALA A 389 35.44 10.76 13.18
N ALA A 390 36.75 10.55 13.14
CA ALA A 390 37.70 11.42 13.85
C ALA A 390 37.75 12.81 13.17
N SER A 391 38.27 13.80 13.91
CA SER A 391 38.40 15.15 13.34
C SER A 391 39.23 15.15 12.06
N GLY A 392 38.61 15.60 10.96
CA GLY A 392 39.24 15.63 9.61
C GLY A 392 39.24 14.29 8.87
N GLU A 393 38.76 13.20 9.49
CA GLU A 393 38.54 11.89 8.85
C GLU A 393 37.23 11.87 8.05
N ARG A 394 37.24 11.15 6.92
CA ARG A 394 36.00 10.80 6.22
C ARG A 394 35.78 9.30 6.30
N VAL A 395 34.57 8.89 6.68
CA VAL A 395 34.14 7.49 6.78
C VAL A 395 33.16 7.18 5.66
N PHE A 396 33.55 6.32 4.73
CA PHE A 396 32.70 5.85 3.64
C PHE A 396 32.06 4.52 4.03
N VAL A 397 30.74 4.52 4.14
CA VAL A 397 29.95 3.36 4.52
C VAL A 397 29.36 2.68 3.30
N MET A 398 29.57 1.37 3.19
CA MET A 398 29.18 0.55 2.05
C MET A 398 28.45 -0.72 2.47
N GLY A 399 27.77 -1.37 1.51
CA GLY A 399 27.14 -2.68 1.71
C GLY A 399 25.85 -2.61 2.56
N LEU A 400 25.26 -1.42 2.73
CA LEU A 400 24.04 -1.29 3.52
C LEU A 400 22.85 -1.99 2.83
N PRO A 401 22.11 -2.86 3.56
CA PRO A 401 20.97 -3.56 2.99
C PRO A 401 19.82 -2.59 2.68
N GLY A 402 19.25 -2.69 1.48
CA GLY A 402 18.10 -1.90 1.09
C GLY A 402 16.80 -2.40 1.72
N ASP A 403 16.66 -3.72 1.83
CA ASP A 403 15.48 -4.39 2.38
C ASP A 403 15.79 -5.79 2.91
N HIS A 404 14.83 -6.34 3.70
CA HIS A 404 14.78 -7.74 4.08
C HIS A 404 13.48 -8.36 3.55
N ARG A 405 13.55 -9.13 2.46
CA ARG A 405 12.39 -9.74 1.79
C ARG A 405 11.30 -8.75 1.41
N GLY A 406 11.68 -7.50 1.10
CA GLY A 406 10.78 -6.41 0.74
C GLY A 406 10.37 -5.50 1.91
N ALA A 407 10.68 -5.85 3.15
CA ALA A 407 10.60 -4.93 4.28
C ALA A 407 11.79 -3.97 4.21
N TYR A 408 11.53 -2.67 4.06
CA TYR A 408 12.57 -1.66 3.86
C TYR A 408 13.48 -1.54 5.08
N ILE A 409 14.80 -1.34 4.83
CA ILE A 409 15.80 -1.05 5.86
C ILE A 409 16.39 0.34 5.59
N LEU A 410 17.33 0.41 4.67
CA LEU A 410 18.09 1.61 4.33
C LEU A 410 18.28 1.78 2.82
N ARG A 411 17.19 1.74 2.05
CA ARG A 411 17.26 2.16 0.63
C ARG A 411 17.69 3.62 0.54
N HIS A 412 17.12 4.42 1.44
CA HIS A 412 17.36 5.84 1.62
C HIS A 412 17.46 6.17 3.11
N GLY A 413 17.87 7.40 3.45
CA GLY A 413 17.75 7.93 4.80
C GLY A 413 18.79 7.45 5.82
N TYR A 414 19.94 6.92 5.39
CA TYR A 414 20.99 6.45 6.31
C TYR A 414 21.50 7.56 7.22
N LEU A 415 21.87 8.72 6.66
CA LEU A 415 22.37 9.85 7.46
C LEU A 415 21.29 10.39 8.41
N GLN A 416 20.04 10.42 7.96
CA GLN A 416 18.90 10.79 8.80
C GLN A 416 18.69 9.79 9.96
N ALA A 417 18.94 8.48 9.72
CA ALA A 417 18.87 7.48 10.79
C ALA A 417 19.90 7.77 11.88
N LEU A 418 21.12 8.16 11.50
CA LEU A 418 22.16 8.56 12.44
C LEU A 418 21.78 9.83 13.21
N LEU A 419 21.26 10.86 12.51
CA LEU A 419 20.78 12.10 13.12
C LEU A 419 19.66 11.85 14.15
N PHE A 420 18.65 11.04 13.81
CA PHE A 420 17.58 10.66 14.74
C PHE A 420 18.07 9.85 15.94
N ALA A 421 19.21 9.14 15.80
CA ALA A 421 19.87 8.47 16.89
C ALA A 421 20.82 9.38 17.71
N GLY A 422 20.90 10.67 17.37
CA GLY A 422 21.76 11.64 18.04
C GLY A 422 23.25 11.50 17.71
N LYS A 423 23.61 10.79 16.62
CA LYS A 423 25.00 10.63 16.19
C LYS A 423 25.45 11.82 15.33
N ASP A 424 26.73 12.17 15.46
CA ASP A 424 27.37 13.12 14.57
C ASP A 424 27.55 12.48 13.20
N THR A 425 27.04 13.13 12.17
CA THR A 425 27.15 12.70 10.76
C THR A 425 28.29 13.39 10.01
N THR A 426 29.03 14.28 10.67
CA THR A 426 30.15 15.01 10.06
C THR A 426 31.20 14.02 9.60
N GLY A 427 31.57 14.09 8.34
CA GLY A 427 32.56 13.19 7.75
C GLY A 427 32.03 11.79 7.37
N ILE A 428 30.79 11.43 7.70
CA ILE A 428 30.20 10.13 7.33
C ILE A 428 29.46 10.27 6.00
N SER A 429 29.72 9.35 5.07
CA SER A 429 29.05 9.30 3.76
C SER A 429 28.68 7.88 3.38
N ARG A 430 27.52 7.70 2.74
CA ARG A 430 27.13 6.43 2.16
C ARG A 430 27.67 6.33 0.73
N ALA A 431 28.46 5.29 0.43
CA ALA A 431 29.14 5.12 -0.83
C ALA A 431 28.57 4.03 -1.76
N ASP A 432 27.53 3.28 -1.35
CA ASP A 432 26.96 2.17 -2.13
C ASP A 432 26.48 2.56 -3.52
N THR A 433 25.91 3.76 -3.65
CA THR A 433 25.37 4.26 -4.92
C THR A 433 26.48 4.60 -5.91
N LEU A 434 27.67 4.92 -5.40
CA LEU A 434 28.82 5.31 -6.20
C LEU A 434 29.60 4.10 -6.73
N LEU A 435 29.49 2.97 -6.05
CA LEU A 435 30.32 1.80 -6.28
C LEU A 435 29.59 0.66 -7.00
N ARG A 436 28.39 0.87 -7.49
CA ARG A 436 27.62 -0.17 -8.22
C ARG A 436 28.32 -0.76 -9.45
N GLY A 437 29.42 -0.19 -9.89
CA GLY A 437 30.28 -0.69 -11.00
C GLY A 437 31.62 -1.25 -10.57
N LEU A 438 32.08 -1.02 -9.33
CA LEU A 438 33.41 -1.42 -8.89
C LEU A 438 33.42 -2.87 -8.41
N ARG A 439 34.24 -3.71 -9.02
CA ARG A 439 34.39 -5.14 -8.69
C ARG A 439 35.58 -5.47 -7.81
N THR A 440 36.54 -4.55 -7.68
CA THR A 440 37.79 -4.76 -6.94
C THR A 440 38.19 -3.51 -6.16
N ALA A 441 38.95 -3.68 -5.08
CA ALA A 441 39.47 -2.59 -4.25
C ALA A 441 40.40 -1.64 -5.04
N ASP A 442 41.03 -2.12 -6.09
CA ASP A 442 41.95 -1.33 -6.92
C ASP A 442 41.24 -0.26 -7.77
N GLN A 443 39.93 -0.34 -7.90
CA GLN A 443 39.09 0.63 -8.62
C GLN A 443 38.54 1.76 -7.72
N LEU A 444 38.84 1.76 -6.44
CA LEU A 444 38.36 2.73 -5.44
C LEU A 444 39.01 4.14 -5.50
N PRO A 445 40.14 4.42 -6.19
CA PRO A 445 40.80 5.72 -6.10
C PRO A 445 39.99 6.92 -6.60
N ALA A 446 38.98 6.69 -7.46
CA ALA A 446 38.16 7.77 -8.00
C ALA A 446 36.69 7.44 -7.87
N LEU A 447 36.01 8.03 -6.88
CA LEU A 447 34.56 8.01 -6.74
C LEU A 447 33.97 9.27 -7.37
N ALA A 448 33.20 9.11 -8.45
CA ALA A 448 32.43 10.20 -9.02
C ALA A 448 31.08 10.29 -8.32
N PHE A 449 30.74 11.44 -7.75
CA PHE A 449 29.38 11.73 -7.29
C PHE A 449 28.60 12.33 -8.46
N GLU A 450 27.59 11.61 -8.95
CA GLU A 450 26.78 12.07 -10.09
C GLU A 450 26.03 13.38 -9.82
N ASP A 451 25.72 13.69 -8.56
CA ASP A 451 24.93 14.86 -8.19
C ASP A 451 25.72 16.18 -8.17
N HIS A 452 27.07 16.14 -8.21
CA HIS A 452 27.87 17.37 -8.08
C HIS A 452 29.05 17.48 -9.05
N LEU A 453 29.20 16.60 -10.04
CA LEU A 453 30.32 16.62 -11.01
C LEU A 453 31.73 16.61 -10.38
N ASP A 454 31.82 16.41 -9.06
CA ASP A 454 33.08 16.37 -8.34
C ASP A 454 33.61 14.94 -8.23
N THR A 455 34.76 14.70 -8.74
CA THR A 455 35.50 13.44 -8.54
C THR A 455 36.00 13.39 -7.10
N LEU A 456 35.44 12.48 -6.29
CA LEU A 456 35.86 12.33 -4.91
C LEU A 456 37.08 11.42 -4.85
N TYR A 457 38.22 11.98 -4.51
CA TYR A 457 39.45 11.21 -4.28
C TYR A 457 39.47 10.66 -2.86
N ILE A 458 39.75 9.35 -2.71
CA ILE A 458 40.00 8.74 -1.41
C ILE A 458 41.40 9.17 -0.96
N ARG A 459 41.49 9.73 0.26
CA ARG A 459 42.75 10.17 0.89
C ARG A 459 43.27 9.05 1.78
N PRO A 460 44.58 9.01 2.07
CA PRO A 460 45.16 8.03 3.00
C PRO A 460 44.52 8.06 4.41
N ALA A 461 43.99 9.21 4.82
CA ALA A 461 43.31 9.38 6.10
C ALA A 461 41.81 8.96 6.08
N ASP A 462 41.26 8.62 4.92
CA ASP A 462 39.89 8.21 4.78
C ASP A 462 39.74 6.75 5.23
N ARG A 463 38.57 6.41 5.84
CA ARG A 463 38.26 5.06 6.26
C ARG A 463 37.05 4.53 5.48
N ILE A 464 37.21 3.33 4.91
CA ILE A 464 36.11 2.60 4.27
C ILE A 464 35.67 1.50 5.22
N VAL A 465 34.37 1.43 5.48
CA VAL A 465 33.74 0.37 6.25
C VAL A 465 32.64 -0.28 5.46
N ILE A 466 32.63 -1.61 5.45
CA ILE A 466 31.65 -2.41 4.72
C ILE A 466 30.79 -3.18 5.71
N TRP A 467 29.49 -3.11 5.55
CA TRP A 467 28.55 -3.95 6.28
C TRP A 467 28.60 -5.37 5.74
N ASP A 468 29.00 -6.35 6.54
CA ASP A 468 29.10 -7.76 6.15
C ASP A 468 27.78 -8.56 6.34
N GLY A 469 26.75 -7.90 6.82
CA GLY A 469 25.46 -8.50 7.19
C GLY A 469 25.24 -8.59 8.70
N THR A 470 26.32 -8.44 9.49
CA THR A 470 26.28 -8.54 10.96
C THR A 470 27.01 -7.40 11.66
N ARG A 471 28.09 -6.88 11.08
CA ARG A 471 28.95 -5.83 11.60
C ARG A 471 29.64 -5.04 10.50
N PHE A 472 30.21 -3.90 10.88
CA PHE A 472 31.12 -3.17 9.98
C PHE A 472 32.53 -3.76 10.03
N VAL A 473 33.10 -3.98 8.85
CA VAL A 473 34.48 -4.42 8.66
C VAL A 473 35.24 -3.31 7.96
N ALA A 474 36.38 -2.87 8.54
CA ALA A 474 37.25 -1.90 7.89
C ALA A 474 37.94 -2.52 6.68
N GLN A 475 37.89 -1.81 5.54
CA GLN A 475 38.60 -2.19 4.33
C GLN A 475 39.93 -1.45 4.31
N PRO A 476 41.10 -2.14 4.33
CA PRO A 476 42.37 -1.47 4.20
C PRO A 476 42.48 -0.81 2.84
N LEU A 477 42.84 0.47 2.81
CA LEU A 477 43.27 1.17 1.59
C LEU A 477 44.69 0.69 1.26
N ARG A 478 44.85 -0.05 0.19
CA ARG A 478 46.16 -0.47 -0.33
C ARG A 478 46.75 0.56 -1.26
#